data_7440186af6073579fcd1e5db9b76af66
#
_entry.id   7440186af6073579fcd1e5db9b76af66
#
_cell.length_a   1.000
_cell.length_b   1.000
_cell.length_c   1.000
_cell.angle_alpha   90.00
_cell.angle_beta   90.00
_cell.angle_gamma   90.00
#
_symmetry.space_group_name_H-M   'P 1'
#
loop_
_entity.id
_entity.type
_entity.pdbx_description
1 polymer ?
#
loop_
_entity_poly.entity_id
_entity_poly.type
_entity_poly.pdbx_seq_one_letter_code
_entity_poly.pdbx_strand_id
1 'polypeptide(L)'
;MPKTQAMNATNEANGNYAATPQSNEIHSGVGVLDKTVKILDALESGPATLGQLVSATGLARPTAHRLAIALERHRFVLRDQHGRFVLGSRFAELAAAAGEDRLLTAAAPILQTLLDRTGESAQIYRRQGDQRV
;
A
#
# COMPACT_ATOMS: atom_id res chain seq x y z
N MET A 1 19.72 24.94 52.90
CA MET A 1 20.25 24.41 52.05
C MET A 1 19.52 24.03 50.93
N PRO A 2 19.74 24.31 50.02
CA PRO A 2 19.04 24.07 48.90
C PRO A 2 19.29 22.82 48.37
N LYS A 3 18.48 22.19 48.01
CA LYS A 3 18.58 21.11 47.45
C LYS A 3 18.63 21.09 46.12
N THR A 4 19.36 20.84 45.61
CA THR A 4 19.43 20.77 44.33
C THR A 4 18.74 19.81 43.76
N GLN A 5 17.95 19.87 43.20
CA GLN A 5 17.28 19.12 42.52
C GLN A 5 17.83 18.63 41.41
N ALA A 6 18.07 17.75 41.34
CA ALA A 6 18.62 17.14 40.37
C ALA A 6 17.76 16.89 39.34
N MET A 7 17.70 17.33 38.64
CA MET A 7 16.99 17.23 37.67
C MET A 7 17.16 16.29 36.84
N ASN A 8 16.67 15.66 36.64
CA ASN A 8 16.75 14.70 35.88
C ASN A 8 16.44 14.80 34.60
N ALA A 9 16.82 15.30 34.09
CA ALA A 9 16.61 15.44 32.86
C ALA A 9 16.80 14.47 32.01
N THR A 10 16.76 13.53 32.38
CA THR A 10 17.24 12.68 31.67
C THR A 10 16.57 12.06 30.77
N ASN A 11 15.76 12.08 30.51
CA ASN A 11 15.20 11.31 29.79
C ASN A 11 14.85 11.50 28.59
N GLU A 12 15.06 12.38 28.15
CA GLU A 12 14.68 12.56 26.99
C GLU A 12 15.28 11.93 25.93
N ALA A 13 16.11 11.26 26.20
CA ALA A 13 16.73 10.69 25.18
C ALA A 13 16.01 9.74 24.48
N ASN A 14 15.01 9.43 24.83
CA ASN A 14 14.42 8.56 24.20
C ASN A 14 13.93 8.77 23.05
N GLY A 15 14.27 9.16 22.41
CA GLY A 15 14.09 9.23 21.29
C GLY A 15 13.32 8.51 20.55
N ASN A 16 12.62 8.77 20.13
CA ASN A 16 11.84 8.27 19.44
C ASN A 16 12.22 7.70 18.31
N TYR A 17 12.81 6.76 18.42
CA TYR A 17 13.11 6.13 17.37
C TYR A 17 12.09 5.45 16.84
N ALA A 18 12.11 5.08 16.01
CA ALA A 18 11.26 4.18 15.54
C ALA A 18 9.95 4.61 15.46
N ALA A 19 9.74 5.65 15.16
CA ALA A 19 8.51 5.97 14.80
C ALA A 19 8.22 5.16 13.62
N THR A 20 7.72 4.09 13.77
CA THR A 20 7.08 3.42 12.74
C THR A 20 6.15 4.41 12.18
N PRO A 21 6.12 4.60 10.97
CA PRO A 21 5.16 5.49 10.41
C PRO A 21 3.84 4.93 10.84
N GLN A 22 3.26 5.59 11.74
CA GLN A 22 1.95 5.28 12.06
C GLN A 22 1.27 5.45 10.77
N SER A 23 0.81 4.38 10.25
CA SER A 23 -0.03 4.49 9.12
C SER A 23 -1.06 5.47 9.55
N ASN A 24 -1.07 6.56 8.92
CA ASN A 24 -2.07 7.55 9.12
C ASN A 24 -3.32 6.83 8.71
N GLU A 25 -4.01 6.23 9.66
CA GLU A 25 -5.22 5.54 9.34
C GLU A 25 -6.17 6.58 8.82
N ILE A 26 -6.31 6.58 7.52
CA ILE A 26 -7.23 7.47 6.88
C ILE A 26 -8.62 6.95 7.18
N HIS A 27 -9.38 7.74 7.90
CA HIS A 27 -10.76 7.42 8.16
C HIS A 27 -11.61 8.22 7.19
N SER A 28 -12.25 7.51 6.27
CA SER A 28 -13.09 8.16 5.27
C SER A 28 -14.46 8.59 5.81
N GLY A 29 -14.84 8.09 6.96
CA GLY A 29 -16.20 8.26 7.49
C GLY A 29 -17.15 7.18 7.00
N VAL A 30 -16.69 6.28 6.13
CA VAL A 30 -17.51 5.18 5.65
C VAL A 30 -16.84 3.89 6.12
N GLY A 31 -17.38 3.32 7.19
CA GLY A 31 -16.72 2.20 7.88
C GLY A 31 -16.46 0.99 7.02
N VAL A 32 -17.36 0.62 6.13
CA VAL A 32 -17.17 -0.54 5.27
C VAL A 32 -16.06 -0.27 4.27
N LEU A 33 -15.91 0.94 3.78
CA LEU A 33 -14.83 1.29 2.87
C LEU A 33 -13.48 1.23 3.59
N ASP A 34 -13.40 1.80 4.77
CA ASP A 34 -12.17 1.80 5.55
C ASP A 34 -11.72 0.38 5.87
N LYS A 35 -12.65 -0.49 6.23
CA LYS A 35 -12.35 -1.90 6.49
C LYS A 35 -11.91 -2.64 5.23
N THR A 36 -12.54 -2.34 4.11
CA THR A 36 -12.18 -2.93 2.82
C THR A 36 -10.76 -2.54 2.42
N VAL A 37 -10.41 -1.27 2.59
CA VAL A 37 -9.07 -0.79 2.30
C VAL A 37 -8.04 -1.49 3.17
N LYS A 38 -8.34 -1.75 4.43
CA LYS A 38 -7.42 -2.49 5.30
C LYS A 38 -7.09 -3.88 4.75
N ILE A 39 -8.08 -4.56 4.17
CA ILE A 39 -7.85 -5.87 3.57
C ILE A 39 -6.94 -5.73 2.35
N LEU A 40 -7.19 -4.74 1.51
CA LEU A 40 -6.37 -4.53 0.32
C LEU A 40 -4.94 -4.17 0.69
N ASP A 41 -4.76 -3.32 1.68
CA ASP A 41 -3.43 -2.95 2.17
C ASP A 41 -2.67 -4.16 2.71
N ALA A 42 -3.35 -5.04 3.40
CA ALA A 42 -2.73 -6.26 3.89
C ALA A 42 -2.27 -7.17 2.74
N LEU A 43 -2.97 -7.18 1.63
CA LEU A 43 -2.62 -7.99 0.46
C LEU A 43 -1.50 -7.37 -0.38
N GLU A 44 -1.16 -6.11 -0.17
CA GLU A 44 -0.01 -5.53 -0.84
C GLU A 44 1.27 -6.25 -0.49
N SER A 45 1.36 -6.80 0.70
CA SER A 45 2.56 -7.50 1.16
C SER A 45 2.67 -8.91 0.57
N GLY A 46 1.65 -9.39 -0.07
CA GLY A 46 1.65 -10.72 -0.69
C GLY A 46 0.42 -11.54 -0.32
N PRO A 47 0.38 -12.78 -0.79
CA PRO A 47 -0.76 -13.65 -0.52
C PRO A 47 -1.01 -13.85 0.97
N ALA A 48 -2.26 -13.96 1.35
CA ALA A 48 -2.64 -14.13 2.74
C ALA A 48 -3.83 -15.08 2.90
N THR A 49 -3.79 -15.87 3.93
CA THR A 49 -4.93 -16.69 4.35
C THR A 49 -5.92 -15.80 5.09
N LEU A 50 -7.12 -16.28 5.31
CA LEU A 50 -8.10 -15.53 6.11
C LEU A 50 -7.56 -15.21 7.51
N GLY A 51 -6.90 -16.18 8.15
CA GLY A 51 -6.31 -15.93 9.46
C GLY A 51 -5.25 -14.83 9.44
N GLN A 52 -4.45 -14.79 8.39
CA GLN A 52 -3.44 -13.75 8.23
C GLN A 52 -4.09 -12.38 7.99
N LEU A 53 -5.17 -12.33 7.23
CA LEU A 53 -5.92 -11.10 7.06
C LEU A 53 -6.51 -10.59 8.38
N VAL A 54 -7.06 -11.49 9.17
CA VAL A 54 -7.59 -11.14 10.49
C VAL A 54 -6.48 -10.55 11.36
N SER A 55 -5.32 -11.20 11.40
CA SER A 55 -4.19 -10.72 12.20
C SER A 55 -3.67 -9.37 11.71
N ALA A 56 -3.59 -9.19 10.41
CA ALA A 56 -3.03 -7.97 9.83
C ALA A 56 -3.97 -6.78 9.95
N THR A 57 -5.28 -7.01 9.86
CA THR A 57 -6.25 -5.92 9.82
C THR A 57 -6.90 -5.64 11.18
N GLY A 58 -6.87 -6.59 12.09
CA GLY A 58 -7.58 -6.46 13.35
C GLY A 58 -9.10 -6.61 13.24
N LEU A 59 -9.60 -6.96 12.06
CA LEU A 59 -11.04 -7.14 11.86
C LEU A 59 -11.50 -8.45 12.45
N ALA A 60 -12.76 -8.49 12.86
CA ALA A 60 -13.38 -9.74 13.27
C ALA A 60 -13.40 -10.71 12.09
N ARG A 61 -13.18 -11.98 12.37
CA ARG A 61 -13.09 -13.00 11.31
C ARG A 61 -14.27 -13.03 10.38
N PRO A 62 -15.54 -12.99 10.86
CA PRO A 62 -16.67 -12.97 9.93
C PRO A 62 -16.70 -11.74 9.02
N THR A 63 -16.28 -10.59 9.55
CA THR A 63 -16.22 -9.37 8.78
C THR A 63 -15.14 -9.46 7.69
N ALA A 64 -13.95 -9.90 8.06
CA ALA A 64 -12.86 -10.07 7.12
C ALA A 64 -13.25 -11.06 6.01
N HIS A 65 -13.89 -12.16 6.38
CA HIS A 65 -14.33 -13.16 5.41
C HIS A 65 -15.36 -12.58 4.44
N ARG A 66 -16.39 -11.89 4.96
CA ARG A 66 -17.41 -11.31 4.10
C ARG A 66 -16.83 -10.29 3.13
N LEU A 67 -15.94 -9.44 3.61
CA LEU A 67 -15.32 -8.43 2.75
C LEU A 67 -14.42 -9.07 1.70
N ALA A 68 -13.64 -10.08 2.08
CA ALA A 68 -12.78 -10.78 1.13
C ALA A 68 -13.60 -11.46 0.03
N ILE A 69 -14.71 -12.10 0.39
CA ILE A 69 -15.59 -12.74 -0.58
C ILE A 69 -16.26 -11.69 -1.49
N ALA A 70 -16.69 -10.58 -0.94
CA ALA A 70 -17.26 -9.51 -1.74
C ALA A 70 -16.26 -8.94 -2.72
N LEU A 71 -15.02 -8.73 -2.28
CA LEU A 71 -13.95 -8.27 -3.14
C LEU A 71 -13.62 -9.29 -4.23
N GLU A 72 -13.70 -10.57 -3.91
CA GLU A 72 -13.48 -11.63 -4.89
C GLU A 72 -14.55 -11.58 -6.00
N ARG A 73 -15.79 -11.34 -5.64
CA ARG A 73 -16.87 -11.22 -6.62
C ARG A 73 -16.66 -10.07 -7.59
N HIS A 74 -16.04 -9.01 -7.14
CA HIS A 74 -15.71 -7.87 -7.99
C HIS A 74 -14.33 -7.97 -8.63
N ARG A 75 -13.65 -9.09 -8.47
CA ARG A 75 -12.32 -9.32 -9.03
C ARG A 75 -11.23 -8.41 -8.48
N PHE A 76 -11.49 -7.77 -7.35
CA PHE A 76 -10.46 -7.01 -6.63
C PHE A 76 -9.53 -7.95 -5.85
N VAL A 77 -10.00 -9.15 -5.55
CA VAL A 77 -9.26 -10.17 -4.87
C VAL A 77 -9.48 -11.48 -5.62
N LEU A 78 -8.46 -12.29 -5.71
CA LEU A 78 -8.54 -13.62 -6.28
C LEU A 78 -7.94 -14.60 -5.27
N ARG A 79 -8.04 -15.88 -5.56
CA ARG A 79 -7.36 -16.91 -4.78
C ARG A 79 -6.27 -17.54 -5.61
N ASP A 80 -5.12 -17.74 -4.97
CA ASP A 80 -4.01 -18.40 -5.64
C ASP A 80 -4.20 -19.92 -5.62
N GLN A 81 -3.22 -20.66 -6.11
CA GLN A 81 -3.31 -22.11 -6.17
C GLN A 81 -3.34 -22.75 -4.79
N HIS A 82 -2.98 -22.05 -3.75
CA HIS A 82 -3.02 -22.56 -2.37
C HIS A 82 -4.25 -22.07 -1.61
N GLY A 83 -5.18 -21.42 -2.30
CA GLY A 83 -6.40 -20.89 -1.68
C GLY A 83 -6.20 -19.61 -0.89
N ARG A 84 -5.04 -18.97 -0.99
CA ARG A 84 -4.76 -17.72 -0.29
C ARG A 84 -5.31 -16.56 -1.12
N PHE A 85 -5.72 -15.51 -0.45
CA PHE A 85 -6.20 -14.32 -1.12
C PHE A 85 -5.02 -13.51 -1.67
N VAL A 86 -5.18 -12.98 -2.87
CA VAL A 86 -4.19 -12.12 -3.53
C VAL A 86 -4.92 -10.98 -4.20
N LEU A 87 -4.22 -9.90 -4.50
CA LEU A 87 -4.82 -8.78 -5.24
C LEU A 87 -5.24 -9.25 -6.63
N GLY A 88 -6.41 -8.85 -7.06
CA GLY A 88 -7.03 -9.36 -8.26
C GLY A 88 -6.78 -8.52 -9.51
N SER A 89 -7.24 -9.06 -10.64
CA SER A 89 -7.01 -8.46 -11.96
C SER A 89 -7.71 -7.12 -12.16
N ARG A 90 -8.76 -6.84 -11.42
CA ARG A 90 -9.49 -5.57 -11.55
C ARG A 90 -8.59 -4.37 -11.29
N PHE A 91 -7.60 -4.51 -10.41
CA PHE A 91 -6.66 -3.43 -10.13
C PHE A 91 -5.81 -3.07 -11.35
N ALA A 92 -5.39 -4.07 -12.12
CA ALA A 92 -4.64 -3.80 -13.34
C ALA A 92 -5.50 -3.04 -14.36
N GLU A 93 -6.77 -3.42 -14.49
CA GLU A 93 -7.68 -2.73 -15.38
C GLU A 93 -7.90 -1.27 -14.96
N LEU A 94 -8.11 -1.05 -13.67
CA LEU A 94 -8.32 0.31 -13.14
C LEU A 94 -7.06 1.14 -13.25
N ALA A 95 -5.90 0.55 -13.00
CA ALA A 95 -4.63 1.25 -13.14
C ALA A 95 -4.39 1.67 -14.59
N ALA A 96 -4.71 0.79 -15.54
CA ALA A 96 -4.57 1.13 -16.96
C ALA A 96 -5.50 2.28 -17.34
N ALA A 97 -6.73 2.27 -16.84
CA ALA A 97 -7.69 3.33 -17.13
C ALA A 97 -7.31 4.67 -16.48
N ALA A 98 -6.69 4.62 -15.30
CA ALA A 98 -6.40 5.83 -14.52
C ALA A 98 -5.01 6.40 -14.78
N GLY A 99 -4.12 5.60 -15.29
CA GLY A 99 -2.71 5.84 -15.08
C GLY A 99 -1.83 6.15 -16.27
N GLU A 100 -2.24 5.90 -17.47
CA GLU A 100 -1.33 6.12 -18.59
C GLU A 100 -0.89 7.58 -18.67
N ASP A 101 -1.83 8.47 -18.62
CA ASP A 101 -1.53 9.90 -18.71
C ASP A 101 -0.70 10.38 -17.53
N ARG A 102 -0.98 9.84 -16.34
CA ARG A 102 -0.24 10.22 -15.13
C ARG A 102 1.18 9.70 -15.15
N LEU A 103 1.38 8.49 -15.64
CA LEU A 103 2.71 7.93 -15.73
C LEU A 103 3.55 8.72 -16.72
N LEU A 104 3.00 9.05 -17.88
CA LEU A 104 3.70 9.84 -18.89
C LEU A 104 4.00 11.24 -18.37
N THR A 105 3.03 11.86 -17.70
CA THR A 105 3.22 13.20 -17.13
C THR A 105 4.30 13.19 -16.05
N ALA A 106 4.31 12.18 -15.20
CA ALA A 106 5.31 12.08 -14.13
C ALA A 106 6.69 11.71 -14.69
N ALA A 107 6.74 10.94 -15.74
CA ALA A 107 7.99 10.47 -16.30
C ALA A 107 8.66 11.48 -17.23
N ALA A 108 7.90 12.36 -17.86
CA ALA A 108 8.44 13.33 -18.81
C ALA A 108 9.57 14.17 -18.23
N PRO A 109 9.46 14.78 -17.03
CA PRO A 109 10.56 15.54 -16.48
C PRO A 109 11.80 14.68 -16.19
N ILE A 110 11.61 13.44 -15.79
CA ILE A 110 12.71 12.52 -15.48
C ILE A 110 13.43 12.16 -16.76
N LEU A 111 12.71 11.87 -17.83
CA LEU A 111 13.30 11.57 -19.13
C LEU A 111 14.06 12.77 -19.67
N GLN A 112 13.49 13.96 -19.54
CA GLN A 112 14.17 15.18 -19.98
C GLN A 112 15.48 15.39 -19.24
N THR A 113 15.48 15.18 -17.93
CA THR A 113 16.70 15.28 -17.12
C THR A 113 17.75 14.27 -17.57
N LEU A 114 17.35 13.06 -17.88
CA LEU A 114 18.27 12.04 -18.37
C LEU A 114 18.86 12.40 -19.71
N LEU A 115 18.03 12.91 -20.62
CA LEU A 115 18.50 13.36 -21.93
C LEU A 115 19.51 14.50 -21.79
N ASP A 116 19.22 15.47 -20.92
CA ASP A 116 20.10 16.62 -20.73
C ASP A 116 21.45 16.23 -20.13
N ARG A 117 21.44 15.21 -19.27
CA ARG A 117 22.69 14.79 -18.60
C ARG A 117 23.53 13.85 -19.43
N THR A 118 22.91 12.97 -20.19
CA THR A 118 23.63 11.92 -20.90
C THR A 118 23.78 12.20 -22.36
N GLY A 119 22.93 13.06 -22.93
CA GLY A 119 22.90 13.28 -24.37
C GLY A 119 22.36 12.08 -25.13
N GLU A 120 21.79 11.11 -24.43
CA GLU A 120 21.31 9.91 -25.07
C GLU A 120 19.79 9.84 -24.97
N SER A 121 19.19 9.04 -25.84
CA SER A 121 17.74 8.84 -25.80
C SER A 121 17.37 7.98 -24.61
N ALA A 122 16.33 8.39 -23.89
CA ALA A 122 15.77 7.61 -22.81
C ALA A 122 14.36 7.20 -23.18
N GLN A 123 13.99 5.98 -22.84
CA GLN A 123 12.67 5.44 -23.15
C GLN A 123 12.10 4.75 -21.92
N ILE A 124 10.80 4.87 -21.77
CA ILE A 124 10.09 4.17 -20.73
C ILE A 124 9.21 3.12 -21.34
N TYR A 125 9.34 1.91 -20.84
CA TYR A 125 8.48 0.82 -21.26
C TYR A 125 7.64 0.39 -20.09
N ARG A 126 6.37 0.15 -20.36
CA ARG A 126 5.47 -0.37 -19.38
C ARG A 126 5.06 -1.75 -19.82
N ARG A 127 5.13 -2.69 -18.93
CA ARG A 127 4.69 -4.03 -19.23
C ARG A 127 3.18 -4.13 -19.03
N GLN A 128 2.49 -4.59 -20.04
CA GLN A 128 1.08 -4.80 -19.97
C GLN A 128 0.85 -6.21 -20.46
N GLY A 129 0.65 -7.12 -19.56
CA GLY A 129 0.61 -8.54 -19.89
C GLY A 129 1.99 -8.97 -20.36
N ASP A 130 2.05 -9.59 -21.52
CA ASP A 130 3.31 -10.03 -22.10
C ASP A 130 3.85 -9.05 -23.14
N GLN A 131 3.21 -7.92 -23.31
CA GLN A 131 3.63 -6.95 -24.31
C GLN A 131 4.27 -5.73 -23.68
N ARG A 132 5.22 -5.16 -24.40
CA ARG A 132 5.77 -3.87 -24.02
C ARG A 132 4.95 -2.79 -24.70
N VAL A 133 4.57 -1.84 -23.92
CA VAL A 133 3.79 -0.72 -24.44
C VAL A 133 4.53 0.58 -24.17
#